data_1ac225d6dfc3e6dad19c8dc5051c1f70
#
_entry.id   1ac225d6dfc3e6dad19c8dc5051c1f70
#
_cell.length_a   1.000
_cell.length_b   1.000
_cell.length_c   1.000
_cell.angle_alpha   90.00
_cell.angle_beta   90.00
_cell.angle_gamma   90.00
#
_symmetry.space_group_name_H-M   'P 1'
#
loop_
_entity.id
_entity.type
_entity.pdbx_description
1 polymer ?
#
loop_
_entity_poly.entity_id
_entity_poly.type
_entity_poly.pdbx_seq_one_letter_code
_entity_poly.pdbx_strand_id
1 'polypeptide(L)'
;TYVNYRLWLGSNKKIIEKLEEKYNVKIDKSRKLEENVFVDIDEEFEWPDVNNNIYKTSGKCYGIRDHVGILVDGSVVPCCLDGNGSIKLGNIFESSLDSILNSKRALKMVEGFKNKKLEEELCKHCGFIEKINKN
;
A
#
# COMPACT_ATOMS: atom_id res chain seq x y z
N THR A 1 0.39 1.51 -25.60
CA THR A 1 0.85 0.67 -24.47
C THR A 1 1.77 1.50 -23.61
N TYR A 2 1.56 1.44 -22.28
CA TYR A 2 2.45 2.06 -21.30
C TYR A 2 3.35 1.01 -20.69
N VAL A 3 4.62 1.35 -20.48
CA VAL A 3 5.61 0.53 -19.75
C VAL A 3 6.06 1.29 -18.52
N ASN A 4 5.99 0.65 -17.36
CA ASN A 4 6.50 1.24 -16.12
C ASN A 4 7.45 0.26 -15.44
N TYR A 5 8.71 0.66 -15.33
CA TYR A 5 9.72 -0.06 -14.53
C TYR A 5 9.56 0.37 -13.08
N ARG A 6 9.05 -0.52 -12.24
CA ARG A 6 8.96 -0.25 -10.80
C ARG A 6 10.16 -0.87 -10.08
N LEU A 7 11.00 -0.01 -9.52
CA LEU A 7 12.24 -0.38 -8.84
C LEU A 7 12.13 -0.09 -7.35
N TRP A 8 12.40 -1.10 -6.54
CA TRP A 8 12.50 -0.96 -5.09
C TRP A 8 13.94 -0.69 -4.71
N LEU A 9 14.21 0.37 -3.92
CA LEU A 9 15.58 0.71 -3.51
C LEU A 9 16.17 -0.37 -2.60
N GLY A 10 17.38 -0.82 -2.91
CA GLY A 10 18.11 -1.84 -2.15
C GLY A 10 18.92 -2.80 -3.02
N SER A 11 18.38 -3.28 -4.15
CA SER A 11 19.03 -4.32 -4.97
C SER A 11 19.18 -3.97 -6.46
N ASN A 12 18.83 -2.76 -6.88
CA ASN A 12 18.56 -2.46 -8.30
C ASN A 12 19.67 -1.69 -9.05
N LYS A 13 20.87 -1.52 -8.47
CA LYS A 13 21.96 -0.72 -9.09
C LYS A 13 22.25 -1.15 -10.53
N LYS A 14 22.41 -2.45 -10.78
CA LYS A 14 22.67 -2.99 -12.12
C LYS A 14 21.54 -2.75 -13.11
N ILE A 15 20.29 -2.75 -12.62
CA ILE A 15 19.11 -2.49 -13.45
C ILE A 15 19.06 -1.02 -13.82
N ILE A 16 19.30 -0.14 -12.85
CA ILE A 16 19.36 1.31 -13.06
C ILE A 16 20.43 1.63 -14.11
N GLU A 17 21.65 1.12 -13.96
CA GLU A 17 22.76 1.32 -14.93
C GLU A 17 22.36 0.89 -16.36
N LYS A 18 21.70 -0.27 -16.52
CA LYS A 18 21.21 -0.73 -17.82
C LYS A 18 20.10 0.15 -18.41
N LEU A 19 19.21 0.68 -17.57
CA LEU A 19 18.17 1.60 -18.02
C LEU A 19 18.75 2.95 -18.40
N GLU A 20 19.72 3.47 -17.63
CA GLU A 20 20.46 4.69 -17.94
C GLU A 20 21.17 4.60 -19.28
N GLU A 21 21.87 3.49 -19.52
CA GLU A 21 22.54 3.21 -20.81
C GLU A 21 21.52 3.14 -21.95
N LYS A 22 20.45 2.35 -21.78
CA LYS A 22 19.44 2.13 -22.82
C LYS A 22 18.71 3.42 -23.23
N TYR A 23 18.33 4.25 -22.26
CA TYR A 23 17.54 5.46 -22.50
C TYR A 23 18.37 6.74 -22.52
N ASN A 24 19.69 6.61 -22.35
CA ASN A 24 20.65 7.74 -22.30
C ASN A 24 20.20 8.87 -21.34
N VAL A 25 19.79 8.47 -20.14
CA VAL A 25 19.30 9.39 -19.09
C VAL A 25 19.82 8.95 -17.73
N LYS A 26 20.07 9.89 -16.83
CA LYS A 26 20.38 9.58 -15.43
C LYS A 26 19.11 9.33 -14.63
N ILE A 27 19.10 8.24 -13.84
CA ILE A 27 17.93 7.80 -13.05
C ILE A 27 18.27 7.91 -11.56
N ASP A 28 18.01 9.07 -10.97
CA ASP A 28 18.16 9.37 -9.55
C ASP A 28 16.81 9.45 -8.81
N LYS A 29 15.72 9.51 -9.55
CA LYS A 29 14.33 9.58 -9.06
C LYS A 29 13.34 9.04 -10.10
N SER A 30 12.10 8.83 -9.69
CA SER A 30 11.01 8.47 -10.59
C SER A 30 10.86 9.52 -11.71
N ARG A 31 10.79 9.06 -12.95
CA ARG A 31 10.70 9.94 -14.13
C ARG A 31 10.19 9.23 -15.37
N LYS A 32 9.82 10.02 -16.37
CA LYS A 32 9.60 9.55 -17.73
C LYS A 32 10.96 9.29 -18.39
N LEU A 33 11.13 8.13 -19.04
CA LEU A 33 12.33 7.76 -19.77
C LEU A 33 12.19 8.04 -21.27
N GLU A 34 11.05 7.70 -21.84
CA GLU A 34 10.69 7.83 -23.24
C GLU A 34 9.18 7.98 -23.38
N GLU A 35 8.66 8.21 -24.60
CA GLU A 35 7.22 8.24 -24.81
C GLU A 35 6.56 6.94 -24.31
N ASN A 36 5.62 7.06 -23.38
CA ASN A 36 4.92 5.95 -22.74
C ASN A 36 5.81 4.97 -21.93
N VAL A 37 7.07 5.36 -21.61
CA VAL A 37 7.98 4.58 -20.78
C VAL A 37 8.38 5.38 -19.54
N PHE A 38 8.18 4.79 -18.38
CA PHE A 38 8.39 5.42 -17.07
C PHE A 38 9.25 4.54 -16.18
N VAL A 39 9.94 5.15 -15.23
CA VAL A 39 10.56 4.47 -14.10
C VAL A 39 10.03 5.08 -12.79
N ASP A 40 9.55 4.21 -11.92
CA ASP A 40 9.20 4.54 -10.54
C ASP A 40 10.23 3.91 -9.62
N ILE A 41 10.85 4.76 -8.80
CA ILE A 41 11.76 4.33 -7.74
C ILE A 41 11.05 4.52 -6.42
N ASP A 42 11.00 3.47 -5.62
CA ASP A 42 10.34 3.48 -4.33
C ASP A 42 11.17 2.74 -3.27
N GLU A 43 10.95 3.07 -2.00
CA GLU A 43 11.61 2.42 -0.86
C GLU A 43 10.88 1.12 -0.50
N GLU A 44 11.65 0.10 -0.18
CA GLU A 44 11.11 -1.12 0.42
C GLU A 44 10.46 -0.81 1.77
N PHE A 45 9.49 -1.60 2.14
CA PHE A 45 8.85 -1.58 3.46
C PHE A 45 8.50 -3.00 3.89
N GLU A 46 8.42 -3.22 5.16
CA GLU A 46 8.03 -4.52 5.70
C GLU A 46 6.50 -4.67 5.66
N TRP A 47 6.04 -5.81 5.13
CA TRP A 47 4.62 -6.12 5.07
C TRP A 47 4.00 -6.21 6.47
N PRO A 48 2.75 -5.78 6.62
CA PRO A 48 2.10 -5.81 7.92
C PRO A 48 1.93 -7.26 8.42
N ASP A 49 2.43 -7.50 9.63
CA ASP A 49 2.21 -8.73 10.39
C ASP A 49 2.15 -8.34 11.88
N VAL A 50 1.16 -8.84 12.59
CA VAL A 50 0.98 -8.55 14.03
C VAL A 50 2.15 -9.04 14.90
N ASN A 51 2.99 -9.95 14.37
CA ASN A 51 4.21 -10.42 15.03
C ASN A 51 5.43 -9.51 14.78
N ASN A 52 5.34 -8.58 13.85
CA ASN A 52 6.38 -7.60 13.61
C ASN A 52 6.43 -6.56 14.73
N ASN A 53 7.47 -5.73 14.73
CA ASN A 53 7.54 -4.57 15.61
C ASN A 53 6.38 -3.60 15.34
N ILE A 54 5.99 -2.83 16.36
CA ILE A 54 5.10 -1.69 16.18
C ILE A 54 5.90 -0.56 15.53
N TYR A 55 5.53 -0.20 14.30
CA TYR A 55 6.16 0.92 13.57
C TYR A 55 5.59 2.25 13.98
N LYS A 56 4.25 2.33 14.09
CA LYS A 56 3.56 3.56 14.50
C LYS A 56 2.27 3.23 15.24
N THR A 57 1.94 4.04 16.24
CA THR A 57 0.65 3.97 16.95
C THR A 57 -0.37 4.97 16.41
N SER A 58 0.11 5.92 15.60
CA SER A 58 -0.72 6.95 14.96
C SER A 58 -0.24 7.25 13.55
N GLY A 59 -1.13 7.66 12.66
CA GLY A 59 -0.79 8.00 11.29
C GLY A 59 -2.01 8.05 10.37
N LYS A 60 -1.82 8.62 9.18
CA LYS A 60 -2.81 8.60 8.10
C LYS A 60 -2.59 7.37 7.22
N CYS A 61 -3.67 6.84 6.68
CA CYS A 61 -3.62 5.78 5.67
C CYS A 61 -4.65 6.03 4.58
N TYR A 62 -4.41 5.45 3.41
CA TYR A 62 -5.30 5.54 2.24
C TYR A 62 -6.23 4.33 2.13
N GLY A 63 -6.04 3.30 2.94
CA GLY A 63 -6.89 2.11 2.97
C GLY A 63 -8.36 2.45 3.22
N ILE A 64 -9.27 1.67 2.67
CA ILE A 64 -10.73 1.84 2.64
C ILE A 64 -11.15 3.09 1.86
N ARG A 65 -10.46 4.21 1.99
CA ARG A 65 -10.81 5.46 1.32
C ARG A 65 -10.53 5.42 -0.18
N ASP A 66 -9.35 5.00 -0.57
CA ASP A 66 -8.88 5.06 -1.97
C ASP A 66 -8.89 3.66 -2.63
N HIS A 67 -8.83 2.62 -1.84
CA HIS A 67 -8.84 1.22 -2.29
C HIS A 67 -9.22 0.27 -1.15
N VAL A 68 -9.66 -0.92 -1.53
CA VAL A 68 -9.85 -2.09 -0.65
C VAL A 68 -9.25 -3.32 -1.31
N GLY A 69 -9.01 -4.37 -0.55
CA GLY A 69 -8.70 -5.70 -1.07
C GLY A 69 -9.92 -6.61 -1.00
N ILE A 70 -10.05 -7.51 -1.98
CA ILE A 70 -11.02 -8.61 -1.94
C ILE A 70 -10.22 -9.89 -2.09
N LEU A 71 -10.29 -10.76 -1.11
CA LEU A 71 -9.59 -12.04 -1.11
C LEU A 71 -10.37 -13.09 -1.90
N VAL A 72 -9.72 -14.21 -2.20
CA VAL A 72 -10.30 -15.29 -3.01
C VAL A 72 -11.56 -15.90 -2.39
N ASP A 73 -11.68 -15.86 -1.06
CA ASP A 73 -12.85 -16.32 -0.31
C ASP A 73 -13.98 -15.27 -0.22
N GLY A 74 -13.86 -14.16 -0.95
CA GLY A 74 -14.78 -13.03 -0.92
C GLY A 74 -14.64 -12.10 0.28
N SER A 75 -13.71 -12.34 1.19
CA SER A 75 -13.44 -11.44 2.32
C SER A 75 -12.95 -10.08 1.83
N VAL A 76 -13.57 -9.01 2.32
CA VAL A 76 -13.17 -7.63 2.05
C VAL A 76 -12.25 -7.16 3.17
N VAL A 77 -11.08 -6.65 2.78
CA VAL A 77 -10.02 -6.16 3.66
C VAL A 77 -9.70 -4.69 3.38
N PRO A 78 -9.14 -3.94 4.35
CA PRO A 78 -8.98 -2.49 4.22
C PRO A 78 -7.97 -2.07 3.15
N CYS A 79 -7.02 -2.93 2.79
CA CYS A 79 -6.00 -2.64 1.78
C CYS A 79 -5.38 -3.94 1.22
N CYS A 80 -4.65 -3.83 0.12
CA CYS A 80 -3.96 -4.96 -0.52
C CYS A 80 -2.84 -5.57 0.33
N LEU A 81 -2.38 -4.89 1.37
CA LEU A 81 -1.32 -5.40 2.26
C LEU A 81 -1.86 -6.38 3.31
N ASP A 82 -3.15 -6.39 3.57
CA ASP A 82 -3.79 -7.38 4.45
C ASP A 82 -4.13 -8.67 3.68
N GLY A 83 -3.12 -9.29 3.06
CA GLY A 83 -3.29 -10.49 2.25
C GLY A 83 -3.77 -11.72 3.01
N ASN A 84 -3.60 -11.74 4.32
CA ASN A 84 -4.04 -12.82 5.21
C ASN A 84 -5.47 -12.64 5.75
N GLY A 85 -6.10 -11.50 5.48
CA GLY A 85 -7.45 -11.21 5.96
C GLY A 85 -7.54 -11.03 7.48
N SER A 86 -6.54 -10.43 8.09
CA SER A 86 -6.52 -10.14 9.53
C SER A 86 -7.63 -9.15 9.93
N ILE A 87 -7.97 -8.22 9.02
CA ILE A 87 -9.01 -7.22 9.21
C ILE A 87 -10.15 -7.49 8.22
N LYS A 88 -10.99 -8.48 8.50
CA LYS A 88 -12.18 -8.74 7.69
C LYS A 88 -13.25 -7.70 7.97
N LEU A 89 -13.62 -6.92 6.96
CA LEU A 89 -14.71 -5.94 7.02
C LEU A 89 -16.07 -6.56 6.72
N GLY A 90 -16.09 -7.63 5.94
CA GLY A 90 -17.27 -8.40 5.53
C GLY A 90 -16.92 -9.33 4.37
N ASN A 91 -17.93 -9.91 3.74
CA ASN A 91 -17.76 -10.81 2.59
C ASN A 91 -18.74 -10.43 1.47
N ILE A 92 -18.20 -10.29 0.23
CA ILE A 92 -19.02 -9.87 -0.94
C ILE A 92 -20.03 -10.91 -1.38
N PHE A 93 -19.90 -12.18 -0.96
CA PHE A 93 -20.89 -13.21 -1.22
C PHE A 93 -22.08 -13.15 -0.25
N GLU A 94 -21.95 -12.40 0.86
CA GLU A 94 -22.96 -12.28 1.91
C GLU A 94 -23.65 -10.91 1.90
N SER A 95 -22.91 -9.86 1.51
CA SER A 95 -23.39 -8.47 1.56
C SER A 95 -22.81 -7.65 0.41
N SER A 96 -23.51 -6.61 -0.01
CA SER A 96 -22.99 -5.68 -1.01
C SER A 96 -21.74 -4.96 -0.50
N LEU A 97 -20.84 -4.62 -1.42
CA LEU A 97 -19.62 -3.87 -1.08
C LEU A 97 -19.96 -2.54 -0.39
N ASP A 98 -21.01 -1.85 -0.85
CA ASP A 98 -21.48 -0.62 -0.24
C ASP A 98 -21.89 -0.83 1.24
N SER A 99 -22.64 -1.87 1.53
CA SER A 99 -23.02 -2.23 2.91
C SER A 99 -21.79 -2.52 3.78
N ILE A 100 -20.80 -3.24 3.23
CA ILE A 100 -19.56 -3.57 3.94
C ILE A 100 -18.75 -2.31 4.27
N LEU A 101 -18.59 -1.40 3.29
CA LEU A 101 -17.84 -0.16 3.47
C LEU A 101 -18.54 0.84 4.40
N ASN A 102 -19.87 0.75 4.53
CA ASN A 102 -20.66 1.51 5.49
C ASN A 102 -20.82 0.80 6.84
N SER A 103 -20.16 -0.34 7.04
CA SER A 103 -20.18 -1.03 8.33
C SER A 103 -19.54 -0.19 9.43
N LYS A 104 -19.97 -0.42 10.66
CA LYS A 104 -19.45 0.30 11.84
C LYS A 104 -17.92 0.18 11.96
N ARG A 105 -17.35 -0.99 11.62
CA ARG A 105 -15.90 -1.22 11.65
C ARG A 105 -15.17 -0.40 10.57
N ALA A 106 -15.65 -0.45 9.33
CA ALA A 106 -15.07 0.30 8.22
C ALA A 106 -15.10 1.81 8.46
N LEU A 107 -16.26 2.34 8.87
CA LEU A 107 -16.42 3.77 9.18
C LEU A 107 -15.52 4.21 10.33
N LYS A 108 -15.36 3.39 11.38
CA LYS A 108 -14.45 3.67 12.48
C LYS A 108 -13.01 3.77 12.02
N MET A 109 -12.56 2.88 11.12
CA MET A 109 -11.21 2.94 10.55
C MET A 109 -11.00 4.20 9.70
N VAL A 110 -11.97 4.55 8.83
CA VAL A 110 -11.90 5.77 8.00
C VAL A 110 -11.79 7.01 8.87
N GLU A 111 -12.61 7.10 9.92
CA GLU A 111 -12.57 8.23 10.86
C GLU A 111 -11.27 8.25 11.66
N GLY A 112 -10.78 7.08 12.08
CA GLY A 112 -9.48 6.93 12.72
C GLY A 112 -8.36 7.50 11.84
N PHE A 113 -8.28 7.10 10.57
CA PHE A 113 -7.26 7.62 9.64
C PHE A 113 -7.34 9.13 9.42
N LYS A 114 -8.55 9.72 9.37
CA LYS A 114 -8.73 11.18 9.32
C LYS A 114 -8.13 11.86 10.55
N ASN A 115 -8.31 11.26 11.71
CA ASN A 115 -7.83 11.78 13.00
C ASN A 115 -6.43 11.29 13.37
N LYS A 116 -5.68 10.71 12.42
CA LYS A 116 -4.34 10.13 12.61
C LYS A 116 -4.31 9.02 13.67
N LYS A 117 -5.39 8.28 13.85
CA LYS A 117 -5.51 7.18 14.79
C LYS A 117 -5.57 5.85 14.06
N LEU A 118 -4.73 4.91 14.44
CA LEU A 118 -4.74 3.55 13.91
C LEU A 118 -5.65 2.68 14.80
N GLU A 119 -6.84 2.37 14.31
CA GLU A 119 -7.86 1.64 15.07
C GLU A 119 -7.59 0.13 15.12
N GLU A 120 -6.94 -0.42 14.09
CA GLU A 120 -6.64 -1.85 13.99
C GLU A 120 -5.19 -2.15 14.35
N GLU A 121 -4.98 -3.27 15.04
CA GLU A 121 -3.65 -3.66 15.51
C GLU A 121 -2.69 -3.89 14.34
N LEU A 122 -3.10 -4.61 13.29
CA LEU A 122 -2.28 -4.84 12.11
C LEU A 122 -1.72 -3.54 11.51
N CYS A 123 -2.51 -2.46 11.52
CA CYS A 123 -2.08 -1.16 11.01
C CYS A 123 -0.91 -0.55 11.78
N LYS A 124 -0.77 -0.86 13.06
CA LYS A 124 0.36 -0.41 13.89
C LYS A 124 1.66 -1.15 13.55
N HIS A 125 1.54 -2.39 13.06
CA HIS A 125 2.63 -3.28 12.65
C HIS A 125 2.90 -3.21 11.14
N CYS A 126 2.51 -2.12 10.47
CA CYS A 126 2.63 -1.94 9.03
C CYS A 126 3.81 -1.01 8.69
N GLY A 127 4.84 -1.53 8.04
CA GLY A 127 5.98 -0.74 7.57
C GLY A 127 5.59 0.33 6.55
N PHE A 128 4.51 0.12 5.79
CA PHE A 128 3.98 1.12 4.88
C PHE A 128 3.43 2.35 5.60
N ILE A 129 2.80 2.19 6.77
CA ILE A 129 2.36 3.32 7.62
C ILE A 129 3.54 4.19 8.04
N GLU A 130 4.66 3.57 8.41
CA GLU A 130 5.88 4.32 8.73
C GLU A 130 6.35 5.11 7.52
N LYS A 131 6.45 4.44 6.36
CA LYS A 131 6.90 5.04 5.09
C LYS A 131 6.09 6.26 4.69
N ILE A 132 4.75 6.17 4.65
CA ILE A 132 3.87 7.27 4.19
C ILE A 132 3.67 8.39 5.22
N ASN A 133 4.13 8.20 6.46
CA ASN A 133 4.09 9.19 7.53
C ASN A 133 5.50 9.62 7.98
N LYS A 134 6.53 9.35 7.17
CA LYS A 134 7.84 10.00 7.31
C LYS A 134 7.66 11.48 6.96
N ASN A 135 7.90 12.35 7.91
CA ASN A 135 8.00 13.80 7.72
C ASN A 135 9.47 14.16 7.58
#